data_79e37da2bc99bba2af85aa76e4b91191
#
_entry.id   79e37da2bc99bba2af85aa76e4b91191
#
_cell.length_a   1.000
_cell.length_b   1.000
_cell.length_c   1.000
_cell.angle_alpha   90.00
_cell.angle_beta   90.00
_cell.angle_gamma   90.00
#
_symmetry.space_group_name_H-M   'P 1'
#
loop_
_entity.id
_entity.type
_entity.pdbx_description
1 polymer ?
#
loop_
_entity_poly.entity_id
_entity_poly.type
_entity_poly.pdbx_seq_one_letter_code
_entity_poly.pdbx_strand_id
1 'polypeptide(L)'
;MTVLREIQGPAGRLEVLLDEPAGGRISTDGLVQAGAGAPLRAAVVFNHPHPQHGGTMHTKAVYQSAKALARIGCMVLRFNCRGVGKSAGTWDEGSGEMDDFRAALDFMAERYPGVPLWAAGMSFGSWIGLTVGASDPRVSALLGVAMPVDRYDYAAVAASEKPKFFIHGEFDEICSVKALREFYAHAADPKELVVIDGADHLFDGKVSLVADAVEDLLGDWPS
;
A
#
# COMPACT_ATOMS: atom_id res chain seq x y z
N MET A 1 -2.77 7.62 -25.27
CA MET A 1 -1.78 7.22 -24.24
C MET A 1 -1.92 5.72 -24.00
N THR A 2 -0.81 4.98 -23.98
CA THR A 2 -0.83 3.56 -23.63
C THR A 2 -1.04 3.43 -22.13
N VAL A 3 -2.11 2.77 -21.72
CA VAL A 3 -2.36 2.49 -20.29
C VAL A 3 -1.29 1.53 -19.81
N LEU A 4 -0.52 1.90 -18.76
CA LEU A 4 0.46 1.02 -18.13
C LEU A 4 -0.26 -0.24 -17.61
N ARG A 5 0.25 -1.40 -18.00
CA ARG A 5 -0.33 -2.70 -17.63
C ARG A 5 0.69 -3.66 -17.04
N GLU A 6 1.97 -3.40 -17.23
CA GLU A 6 3.06 -4.24 -16.77
C GLU A 6 4.33 -3.43 -16.50
N ILE A 7 5.14 -3.92 -15.57
CA ILE A 7 6.51 -3.47 -15.29
C ILE A 7 7.43 -4.69 -15.27
N GLN A 8 8.73 -4.47 -15.39
CA GLN A 8 9.72 -5.53 -15.21
C GLN A 8 9.94 -5.80 -13.73
N GLY A 9 9.75 -7.04 -13.31
CA GLY A 9 10.09 -7.55 -11.99
C GLY A 9 11.20 -8.60 -12.03
N PRO A 10 11.67 -9.07 -10.87
CA PRO A 10 12.79 -10.03 -10.79
C PRO A 10 12.48 -11.39 -11.41
N ALA A 11 11.26 -11.87 -11.28
CA ALA A 11 10.80 -13.15 -11.85
C ALA A 11 10.21 -13.00 -13.27
N GLY A 12 10.33 -11.83 -13.90
CA GLY A 12 9.73 -11.47 -15.18
C GLY A 12 8.73 -10.33 -15.01
N ARG A 13 7.77 -10.18 -15.93
CA ARG A 13 6.78 -9.09 -15.86
C ARG A 13 5.90 -9.19 -14.61
N LEU A 14 5.57 -8.05 -14.05
CA LEU A 14 4.52 -7.87 -13.04
C LEU A 14 3.33 -7.13 -13.66
N GLU A 15 2.13 -7.65 -13.47
CA GLU A 15 0.89 -6.99 -13.87
C GLU A 15 0.58 -5.85 -12.93
N VAL A 16 0.30 -4.65 -13.47
CA VAL A 16 0.10 -3.43 -12.67
C VAL A 16 -1.10 -2.62 -13.12
N LEU A 17 -1.59 -1.77 -12.21
CA LEU A 17 -2.52 -0.68 -12.48
C LEU A 17 -2.04 0.59 -11.78
N LEU A 18 -2.13 1.71 -12.47
CA LEU A 18 -1.95 3.04 -11.89
C LEU A 18 -3.32 3.66 -11.62
N ASP A 19 -3.55 4.07 -10.37
CA ASP A 19 -4.65 4.93 -9.98
C ASP A 19 -4.12 6.36 -9.89
N GLU A 20 -4.61 7.20 -10.81
CA GLU A 20 -4.18 8.59 -10.94
C GLU A 20 -5.02 9.50 -10.04
N PRO A 21 -4.45 10.58 -9.49
CA PRO A 21 -5.19 11.57 -8.73
C PRO A 21 -6.29 12.20 -9.58
N ALA A 22 -7.41 12.56 -8.95
CA ALA A 22 -8.54 13.18 -9.61
C ALA A 22 -8.12 14.49 -10.28
N GLY A 23 -8.41 14.64 -11.58
CA GLY A 23 -8.01 15.81 -12.36
C GLY A 23 -6.50 15.90 -12.68
N GLY A 24 -5.76 14.83 -12.44
CA GLY A 24 -4.35 14.74 -12.78
C GLY A 24 -4.11 15.03 -14.26
N ARG A 25 -3.11 15.86 -14.58
CA ARG A 25 -2.68 16.15 -15.93
C ARG A 25 -1.19 15.85 -16.06
N ILE A 26 -0.79 15.33 -17.20
CA ILE A 26 0.62 15.28 -17.55
C ILE A 26 0.97 16.68 -18.07
N SER A 27 1.88 17.35 -17.38
CA SER A 27 2.40 18.66 -17.82
C SER A 27 3.23 18.49 -19.09
N THR A 28 3.54 19.59 -19.75
CA THR A 28 4.30 19.62 -21.02
C THR A 28 5.73 19.09 -20.87
N ASP A 29 6.27 19.05 -19.66
CA ASP A 29 7.56 18.47 -19.28
C ASP A 29 7.48 16.98 -18.90
N GLY A 30 6.29 16.37 -19.03
CA GLY A 30 6.06 14.95 -18.76
C GLY A 30 5.82 14.59 -17.29
N LEU A 31 5.77 15.58 -16.40
CA LEU A 31 5.45 15.36 -14.99
C LEU A 31 3.94 15.22 -14.79
N VAL A 32 3.54 14.26 -13.98
CA VAL A 32 2.13 14.13 -13.56
C VAL A 32 1.88 15.11 -12.42
N GLN A 33 0.87 15.96 -12.58
CA GLN A 33 0.39 16.87 -11.55
C GLN A 33 -0.97 16.39 -11.06
N ALA A 34 -1.25 16.56 -9.78
CA ALA A 34 -2.58 16.38 -9.24
C ALA A 34 -3.56 17.43 -9.81
N GLY A 35 -4.85 17.30 -9.54
CA GLY A 35 -5.87 18.25 -10.01
C GLY A 35 -5.51 19.70 -9.71
N ALA A 36 -5.92 20.61 -10.61
CA ALA A 36 -5.61 22.05 -10.56
C ALA A 36 -4.11 22.41 -10.67
N GLY A 37 -3.25 21.50 -11.16
CA GLY A 37 -1.81 21.76 -11.31
C GLY A 37 -1.01 21.65 -10.02
N ALA A 38 -1.58 21.13 -8.95
CA ALA A 38 -0.85 20.84 -7.71
C ALA A 38 0.19 19.72 -7.93
N PRO A 39 1.33 19.75 -7.23
CA PRO A 39 2.30 18.66 -7.28
C PRO A 39 1.66 17.37 -6.73
N LEU A 40 2.18 16.20 -7.18
CA LEU A 40 1.82 14.93 -6.59
C LEU A 40 2.25 14.93 -5.12
N ARG A 41 1.36 14.47 -4.26
CA ARG A 41 1.63 14.36 -2.83
C ARG A 41 2.59 13.22 -2.53
N ALA A 42 2.36 12.06 -3.10
CA ALA A 42 3.23 10.89 -3.01
C ALA A 42 3.04 9.96 -4.21
N ALA A 43 4.04 9.13 -4.45
CA ALA A 43 3.97 7.95 -5.29
C ALA A 43 3.91 6.72 -4.39
N VAL A 44 2.77 6.03 -4.41
CA VAL A 44 2.45 4.93 -3.47
C VAL A 44 2.54 3.59 -4.17
N VAL A 45 3.21 2.62 -3.58
CA VAL A 45 3.14 1.21 -3.99
C VAL A 45 2.25 0.46 -3.01
N PHE A 46 1.19 -0.18 -3.51
CA PHE A 46 0.20 -0.89 -2.70
C PHE A 46 0.20 -2.39 -3.03
N ASN A 47 0.54 -3.23 -2.05
CA ASN A 47 0.55 -4.68 -2.19
C ASN A 47 -0.76 -5.31 -1.70
N HIS A 48 -1.17 -6.40 -2.37
CA HIS A 48 -2.44 -7.09 -2.14
C HIS A 48 -2.35 -8.19 -1.05
N PRO A 49 -3.50 -8.70 -0.54
CA PRO A 49 -3.55 -9.83 0.40
C PRO A 49 -2.91 -11.11 -0.15
N HIS A 50 -2.89 -12.16 0.68
CA HIS A 50 -2.20 -13.41 0.41
C HIS A 50 -2.55 -14.03 -0.95
N PRO A 51 -1.56 -14.24 -1.83
CA PRO A 51 -1.76 -14.76 -3.19
C PRO A 51 -2.51 -16.09 -3.24
N GLN A 52 -2.14 -17.03 -2.37
CA GLN A 52 -2.73 -18.37 -2.34
C GLN A 52 -4.14 -18.41 -1.74
N HIS A 53 -4.62 -17.30 -1.15
CA HIS A 53 -5.98 -17.15 -0.63
C HIS A 53 -6.83 -16.20 -1.50
N GLY A 54 -6.50 -16.07 -2.78
CA GLY A 54 -7.27 -15.27 -3.74
C GLY A 54 -7.00 -13.76 -3.69
N GLY A 55 -5.97 -13.33 -2.96
CA GLY A 55 -5.52 -11.93 -2.94
C GLY A 55 -5.03 -11.50 -4.31
N THR A 56 -5.49 -10.33 -4.75
CA THR A 56 -5.07 -9.68 -6.01
C THR A 56 -5.10 -8.17 -5.85
N MET A 57 -4.49 -7.44 -6.77
CA MET A 57 -4.57 -5.98 -6.85
C MET A 57 -6.01 -5.45 -7.02
N HIS A 58 -6.98 -6.34 -7.29
CA HIS A 58 -8.40 -6.02 -7.42
C HIS A 58 -9.20 -6.27 -6.13
N THR A 59 -8.59 -6.79 -5.06
CA THR A 59 -9.25 -6.96 -3.75
C THR A 59 -9.94 -5.65 -3.36
N LYS A 60 -11.21 -5.73 -2.93
CA LYS A 60 -12.08 -4.55 -2.73
C LYS A 60 -11.45 -3.48 -1.82
N ALA A 61 -10.87 -3.89 -0.68
CA ALA A 61 -10.25 -2.94 0.24
C ALA A 61 -8.97 -2.32 -0.35
N VAL A 62 -8.15 -3.07 -1.12
CA VAL A 62 -7.01 -2.55 -1.87
C VAL A 62 -7.46 -1.50 -2.89
N TYR A 63 -8.50 -1.80 -3.65
CA TYR A 63 -9.07 -0.87 -4.63
C TYR A 63 -9.58 0.42 -3.97
N GLN A 64 -10.35 0.31 -2.88
CA GLN A 64 -10.90 1.48 -2.19
C GLN A 64 -9.80 2.33 -1.54
N SER A 65 -8.81 1.70 -0.90
CA SER A 65 -7.64 2.42 -0.37
C SER A 65 -6.87 3.16 -1.46
N ALA A 66 -6.64 2.51 -2.61
CA ALA A 66 -5.95 3.15 -3.73
C ALA A 66 -6.74 4.34 -4.30
N LYS A 67 -8.07 4.23 -4.37
CA LYS A 67 -8.94 5.33 -4.80
C LYS A 67 -8.95 6.50 -3.79
N ALA A 68 -8.93 6.21 -2.50
CA ALA A 68 -8.83 7.22 -1.45
C ALA A 68 -7.49 7.96 -1.53
N LEU A 69 -6.38 7.23 -1.64
CA LEU A 69 -5.05 7.80 -1.84
C LEU A 69 -4.99 8.68 -3.10
N ALA A 70 -5.62 8.24 -4.19
CA ALA A 70 -5.68 9.05 -5.42
C ALA A 70 -6.50 10.34 -5.22
N ARG A 71 -7.60 10.30 -4.45
CA ARG A 71 -8.40 11.50 -4.13
C ARG A 71 -7.63 12.55 -3.34
N ILE A 72 -6.74 12.12 -2.44
CA ILE A 72 -5.87 13.03 -1.68
C ILE A 72 -4.58 13.44 -2.42
N GLY A 73 -4.48 13.16 -3.72
CA GLY A 73 -3.39 13.66 -4.58
C GLY A 73 -2.22 12.71 -4.79
N CYS A 74 -2.34 11.44 -4.40
CA CYS A 74 -1.29 10.44 -4.63
C CYS A 74 -1.44 9.74 -5.99
N MET A 75 -0.30 9.35 -6.57
CA MET A 75 -0.24 8.37 -7.65
C MET A 75 -0.06 6.98 -7.04
N VAL A 76 -0.95 6.04 -7.31
CA VAL A 76 -0.91 4.72 -6.67
C VAL A 76 -0.66 3.61 -7.68
N LEU A 77 0.42 2.86 -7.49
CA LEU A 77 0.69 1.62 -8.21
C LEU A 77 0.16 0.45 -7.39
N ARG A 78 -0.88 -0.20 -7.90
CA ARG A 78 -1.29 -1.54 -7.45
C ARG A 78 -0.71 -2.58 -8.41
N PHE A 79 -0.23 -3.68 -7.90
CA PHE A 79 0.34 -4.75 -8.73
C PHE A 79 -0.07 -6.12 -8.22
N ASN A 80 0.00 -7.11 -9.09
CA ASN A 80 -0.07 -8.52 -8.72
C ASN A 80 1.35 -9.05 -8.48
N CYS A 81 1.59 -9.63 -7.32
CA CYS A 81 2.84 -10.33 -7.02
C CYS A 81 3.06 -11.48 -8.00
N ARG A 82 4.28 -12.01 -8.03
CA ARG A 82 4.65 -13.20 -8.81
C ARG A 82 3.62 -14.32 -8.68
N GLY A 83 3.29 -14.97 -9.79
CA GLY A 83 2.33 -16.07 -9.85
C GLY A 83 0.86 -15.67 -9.72
N VAL A 84 0.53 -14.36 -9.60
CA VAL A 84 -0.85 -13.87 -9.53
C VAL A 84 -1.26 -13.19 -10.83
N GLY A 85 -2.46 -13.50 -11.32
CA GLY A 85 -3.00 -12.91 -12.53
C GLY A 85 -2.09 -13.14 -13.74
N LYS A 86 -1.59 -12.06 -14.34
CA LYS A 86 -0.65 -12.12 -15.48
C LYS A 86 0.81 -11.91 -15.08
N SER A 87 1.11 -11.79 -13.79
CA SER A 87 2.49 -11.69 -13.31
C SER A 87 3.24 -13.00 -13.50
N ALA A 88 4.48 -12.90 -13.94
CA ALA A 88 5.38 -14.05 -14.10
C ALA A 88 5.84 -14.62 -12.76
N GLY A 89 6.50 -15.77 -12.80
CA GLY A 89 7.04 -16.43 -11.61
C GLY A 89 6.00 -17.26 -10.86
N THR A 90 6.37 -17.65 -9.65
CA THR A 90 5.58 -18.46 -8.73
C THR A 90 5.73 -17.93 -7.31
N TRP A 91 4.77 -18.23 -6.45
CA TRP A 91 4.83 -17.97 -5.02
C TRP A 91 6.16 -18.38 -4.39
N ASP A 92 6.74 -17.51 -3.55
CA ASP A 92 8.07 -17.70 -2.94
C ASP A 92 8.09 -17.30 -1.45
N GLU A 93 7.02 -17.65 -0.74
CA GLU A 93 6.89 -17.55 0.73
C GLU A 93 7.20 -16.16 1.32
N GLY A 94 7.09 -15.12 0.51
CA GLY A 94 7.33 -13.72 0.90
C GLY A 94 8.68 -13.17 0.44
N SER A 95 9.71 -14.01 0.28
CA SER A 95 11.05 -13.54 -0.12
C SER A 95 11.00 -12.89 -1.50
N GLY A 96 10.50 -13.62 -2.48
CA GLY A 96 10.36 -13.12 -3.83
C GLY A 96 9.32 -12.00 -3.95
N GLU A 97 8.23 -12.06 -3.18
CA GLU A 97 7.22 -10.99 -3.15
C GLU A 97 7.80 -9.67 -2.61
N MET A 98 8.77 -9.73 -1.68
CA MET A 98 9.53 -8.54 -1.26
C MET A 98 10.40 -7.97 -2.39
N ASP A 99 11.00 -8.83 -3.22
CA ASP A 99 11.76 -8.38 -4.38
C ASP A 99 10.85 -7.78 -5.46
N ASP A 100 9.65 -8.32 -5.66
CA ASP A 100 8.63 -7.74 -6.53
C ASP A 100 8.22 -6.34 -6.05
N PHE A 101 8.05 -6.18 -4.73
CA PHE A 101 7.70 -4.89 -4.13
C PHE A 101 8.83 -3.86 -4.30
N ARG A 102 10.11 -4.28 -4.14
CA ARG A 102 11.27 -3.42 -4.41
C ARG A 102 11.30 -2.95 -5.86
N ALA A 103 11.07 -3.86 -6.82
CA ALA A 103 10.98 -3.51 -8.24
C ALA A 103 9.85 -2.50 -8.52
N ALA A 104 8.72 -2.64 -7.85
CA ALA A 104 7.61 -1.68 -7.94
C ALA A 104 7.98 -0.30 -7.34
N LEU A 105 8.73 -0.26 -6.22
CA LEU A 105 9.26 0.99 -5.67
C LEU A 105 10.27 1.65 -6.61
N ASP A 106 11.19 0.86 -7.19
CA ASP A 106 12.17 1.35 -8.15
C ASP A 106 11.48 1.98 -9.36
N PHE A 107 10.49 1.30 -9.92
CA PHE A 107 9.68 1.84 -11.02
C PHE A 107 9.01 3.18 -10.66
N MET A 108 8.41 3.27 -9.46
CA MET A 108 7.75 4.51 -9.03
C MET A 108 8.75 5.64 -8.78
N ALA A 109 9.93 5.35 -8.22
CA ALA A 109 11.00 6.33 -8.03
C ALA A 109 11.53 6.89 -9.35
N GLU A 110 11.76 6.02 -10.34
CA GLU A 110 12.21 6.42 -11.68
C GLU A 110 11.14 7.20 -12.44
N ARG A 111 9.89 6.80 -12.31
CA ARG A 111 8.75 7.39 -13.00
C ARG A 111 8.36 8.76 -12.47
N TYR A 112 8.55 8.98 -11.16
CA TYR A 112 8.13 10.19 -10.43
C TYR A 112 9.30 10.75 -9.60
N PRO A 113 10.38 11.25 -10.26
CA PRO A 113 11.55 11.73 -9.56
C PRO A 113 11.21 12.92 -8.66
N GLY A 114 11.72 12.90 -7.43
CA GLY A 114 11.50 13.96 -6.44
C GLY A 114 10.15 13.92 -5.72
N VAL A 115 9.26 12.98 -6.09
CA VAL A 115 8.00 12.76 -5.37
C VAL A 115 8.25 11.80 -4.20
N PRO A 116 7.74 12.09 -2.98
CA PRO A 116 7.86 11.17 -1.85
C PRO A 116 7.30 9.79 -2.16
N LEU A 117 8.01 8.71 -1.78
CA LEU A 117 7.51 7.34 -1.90
C LEU A 117 6.81 6.91 -0.62
N TRP A 118 5.66 6.26 -0.75
CA TRP A 118 4.97 5.60 0.35
C TRP A 118 4.80 4.11 0.07
N ALA A 119 4.94 3.28 1.11
CA ALA A 119 4.73 1.85 1.04
C ALA A 119 3.40 1.49 1.72
N ALA A 120 2.56 0.76 1.01
CA ALA A 120 1.25 0.36 1.50
C ALA A 120 0.97 -1.11 1.23
N GLY A 121 0.07 -1.70 2.03
CA GLY A 121 -0.36 -3.06 1.78
C GLY A 121 -1.49 -3.51 2.69
N MET A 122 -2.17 -4.58 2.26
CA MET A 122 -3.24 -5.22 3.01
C MET A 122 -2.87 -6.65 3.39
N SER A 123 -3.12 -7.04 4.63
CA SER A 123 -2.90 -8.41 5.13
C SER A 123 -1.46 -8.87 4.87
N PHE A 124 -1.23 -10.01 4.23
CA PHE A 124 0.09 -10.45 3.77
C PHE A 124 0.85 -9.33 3.04
N GLY A 125 0.16 -8.59 2.16
CA GLY A 125 0.76 -7.47 1.45
C GLY A 125 1.25 -6.34 2.34
N SER A 126 0.67 -6.17 3.53
CA SER A 126 1.18 -5.20 4.52
C SER A 126 2.50 -5.67 5.13
N TRP A 127 2.65 -6.97 5.40
CA TRP A 127 3.93 -7.50 5.85
C TRP A 127 5.03 -7.26 4.82
N ILE A 128 4.78 -7.61 3.56
CA ILE A 128 5.73 -7.41 2.47
C ILE A 128 6.07 -5.92 2.30
N GLY A 129 5.04 -5.10 2.05
CA GLY A 129 5.22 -3.69 1.70
C GLY A 129 5.82 -2.86 2.82
N LEU A 130 5.34 -3.05 4.06
CA LEU A 130 5.82 -2.25 5.17
C LEU A 130 7.21 -2.68 5.63
N THR A 131 7.56 -3.98 5.58
CA THR A 131 8.90 -4.47 5.90
C THR A 131 9.93 -3.91 4.93
N VAL A 132 9.66 -3.96 3.63
CA VAL A 132 10.51 -3.33 2.62
C VAL A 132 10.55 -1.82 2.80
N GLY A 133 9.39 -1.18 2.96
CA GLY A 133 9.27 0.26 3.12
C GLY A 133 9.96 0.81 4.37
N ALA A 134 9.92 0.07 5.49
CA ALA A 134 10.62 0.46 6.71
C ALA A 134 12.13 0.55 6.50
N SER A 135 12.70 -0.34 5.67
CA SER A 135 14.13 -0.44 5.42
C SER A 135 14.62 0.40 4.23
N ASP A 136 13.74 0.83 3.32
CA ASP A 136 14.11 1.61 2.13
C ASP A 136 14.17 3.11 2.48
N PRO A 137 15.35 3.78 2.40
CA PRO A 137 15.48 5.19 2.77
C PRO A 137 14.66 6.16 1.90
N ARG A 138 14.22 5.75 0.73
CA ARG A 138 13.39 6.56 -0.19
C ARG A 138 11.93 6.62 0.26
N VAL A 139 11.47 5.64 1.05
CA VAL A 139 10.10 5.58 1.56
C VAL A 139 9.96 6.51 2.76
N SER A 140 8.98 7.40 2.71
CA SER A 140 8.73 8.42 3.73
C SER A 140 7.52 8.13 4.63
N ALA A 141 6.60 7.21 4.24
CA ALA A 141 5.46 6.82 5.06
C ALA A 141 5.00 5.38 4.77
N LEU A 142 4.33 4.78 5.75
CA LEU A 142 3.86 3.40 5.73
C LEU A 142 2.35 3.33 6.00
N LEU A 143 1.59 2.56 5.19
CA LEU A 143 0.15 2.34 5.38
C LEU A 143 -0.17 0.84 5.43
N GLY A 144 -0.59 0.34 6.57
CA GLY A 144 -0.99 -1.06 6.79
C GLY A 144 -2.51 -1.20 6.97
N VAL A 145 -3.13 -2.08 6.17
CA VAL A 145 -4.56 -2.41 6.27
C VAL A 145 -4.69 -3.87 6.67
N ALA A 146 -5.46 -4.17 7.72
CA ALA A 146 -5.71 -5.52 8.25
C ALA A 146 -4.40 -6.32 8.46
N MET A 147 -3.49 -5.78 9.25
CA MET A 147 -2.14 -6.31 9.45
C MET A 147 -2.15 -7.58 10.32
N PRO A 148 -1.70 -8.75 9.84
CA PRO A 148 -1.61 -9.97 10.64
C PRO A 148 -0.32 -10.02 11.47
N VAL A 149 -0.23 -9.15 12.48
CA VAL A 149 0.97 -8.92 13.30
C VAL A 149 1.35 -10.10 14.20
N ASP A 150 0.44 -11.04 14.40
CA ASP A 150 0.66 -12.28 15.13
C ASP A 150 1.11 -13.45 14.25
N ARG A 151 1.19 -13.24 12.92
CA ARG A 151 1.56 -14.27 11.93
C ARG A 151 2.87 -14.01 11.22
N TYR A 152 3.28 -12.74 11.12
CA TYR A 152 4.50 -12.32 10.42
C TYR A 152 5.33 -11.39 11.29
N ASP A 153 6.62 -11.33 10.99
CA ASP A 153 7.55 -10.45 11.69
C ASP A 153 7.44 -9.00 11.18
N TYR A 154 7.01 -8.11 12.05
CA TYR A 154 6.93 -6.66 11.82
C TYR A 154 7.95 -5.85 12.66
N ALA A 155 9.01 -6.49 13.16
CA ALA A 155 9.98 -5.82 14.04
C ALA A 155 10.61 -4.58 13.37
N ALA A 156 10.94 -4.67 12.07
CA ALA A 156 11.46 -3.52 11.32
C ALA A 156 10.44 -2.37 11.23
N VAL A 157 9.16 -2.68 11.07
CA VAL A 157 8.07 -1.68 11.04
C VAL A 157 7.87 -1.05 12.41
N ALA A 158 7.90 -1.86 13.48
CA ALA A 158 7.78 -1.37 14.85
C ALA A 158 8.92 -0.43 15.24
N ALA A 159 10.16 -0.74 14.83
CA ALA A 159 11.35 0.07 15.13
C ALA A 159 11.49 1.30 14.22
N SER A 160 10.81 1.38 13.11
CA SER A 160 10.93 2.47 12.15
C SER A 160 10.40 3.78 12.74
N GLU A 161 11.14 4.89 12.58
CA GLU A 161 10.70 6.25 12.93
C GLU A 161 9.89 6.93 11.81
N LYS A 162 9.64 6.23 10.68
CA LYS A 162 8.79 6.75 9.62
C LYS A 162 7.33 6.83 10.08
N PRO A 163 6.58 7.85 9.65
CA PRO A 163 5.13 7.91 9.85
C PRO A 163 4.46 6.63 9.40
N LYS A 164 3.63 6.06 10.24
CA LYS A 164 2.92 4.82 9.97
C LYS A 164 1.46 4.89 10.38
N PHE A 165 0.60 4.44 9.47
CA PHE A 165 -0.84 4.51 9.56
C PHE A 165 -1.43 3.11 9.46
N PHE A 166 -2.32 2.79 10.38
CA PHE A 166 -2.91 1.46 10.45
C PHE A 166 -4.43 1.53 10.41
N ILE A 167 -5.05 0.66 9.62
CA ILE A 167 -6.50 0.50 9.53
C ILE A 167 -6.83 -0.97 9.78
N HIS A 168 -7.77 -1.24 10.69
CA HIS A 168 -8.07 -2.61 11.10
C HIS A 168 -9.55 -2.81 11.37
N GLY A 169 -10.05 -4.02 11.15
CA GLY A 169 -11.41 -4.40 11.50
C GLY A 169 -11.52 -4.80 12.98
N GLU A 170 -12.57 -4.34 13.67
CA GLU A 170 -12.81 -4.71 15.07
C GLU A 170 -12.97 -6.22 15.25
N PHE A 171 -13.63 -6.88 14.30
CA PHE A 171 -13.91 -8.32 14.31
C PHE A 171 -13.03 -9.11 13.33
N ASP A 172 -11.82 -8.61 13.06
CA ASP A 172 -10.85 -9.32 12.23
C ASP A 172 -10.53 -10.69 12.85
N GLU A 173 -10.91 -11.75 12.13
CA GLU A 173 -10.75 -13.14 12.56
C GLU A 173 -9.38 -13.73 12.23
N ILE A 174 -8.59 -13.02 11.40
CA ILE A 174 -7.23 -13.44 11.02
C ILE A 174 -6.21 -12.92 12.03
N CYS A 175 -6.36 -11.66 12.44
CA CYS A 175 -5.55 -11.03 13.47
C CYS A 175 -6.46 -10.21 14.37
N SER A 176 -6.55 -10.57 15.64
CA SER A 176 -7.42 -9.85 16.57
C SER A 176 -7.01 -8.39 16.73
N VAL A 177 -7.99 -7.50 16.87
CA VAL A 177 -7.73 -6.08 17.14
C VAL A 177 -6.89 -5.90 18.43
N LYS A 178 -6.96 -6.84 19.36
CA LYS A 178 -6.13 -6.86 20.58
C LYS A 178 -4.66 -7.02 20.22
N ALA A 179 -4.30 -7.99 19.38
CA ALA A 179 -2.92 -8.22 18.95
C ALA A 179 -2.38 -7.01 18.21
N LEU A 180 -3.19 -6.38 17.34
CA LEU A 180 -2.78 -5.15 16.67
C LEU A 180 -2.56 -3.99 17.66
N ARG A 181 -3.43 -3.80 18.64
CA ARG A 181 -3.26 -2.76 19.67
C ARG A 181 -2.01 -2.98 20.53
N GLU A 182 -1.67 -4.23 20.83
CA GLU A 182 -0.41 -4.59 21.51
C GLU A 182 0.80 -4.23 20.63
N PHE A 183 0.78 -4.58 19.36
CA PHE A 183 1.82 -4.15 18.40
C PHE A 183 1.91 -2.63 18.31
N TYR A 184 0.77 -1.94 18.14
CA TYR A 184 0.69 -0.48 18.07
C TYR A 184 1.30 0.19 19.29
N ALA A 185 1.04 -0.33 20.50
CA ALA A 185 1.58 0.25 21.74
C ALA A 185 3.12 0.23 21.80
N HIS A 186 3.77 -0.76 21.14
CA HIS A 186 5.22 -0.91 21.13
C HIS A 186 5.90 -0.30 19.89
N ALA A 187 5.15 0.04 18.86
CA ALA A 187 5.72 0.66 17.67
C ALA A 187 6.20 2.09 17.97
N ALA A 188 7.31 2.48 17.34
CA ALA A 188 7.85 3.85 17.46
C ALA A 188 6.89 4.89 16.83
N ASP A 189 6.89 6.12 17.35
CA ASP A 189 6.17 7.24 16.75
C ASP A 189 6.91 7.79 15.52
N PRO A 190 6.22 8.55 14.63
CA PRO A 190 4.79 8.85 14.65
C PRO A 190 3.94 7.70 14.08
N LYS A 191 2.79 7.48 14.67
CA LYS A 191 1.88 6.40 14.29
C LYS A 191 0.43 6.77 14.60
N GLU A 192 -0.50 6.30 13.75
CA GLU A 192 -1.93 6.45 13.96
C GLU A 192 -2.66 5.14 13.66
N LEU A 193 -3.79 4.91 14.31
CA LEU A 193 -4.59 3.70 14.16
C LEU A 193 -6.08 4.05 14.10
N VAL A 194 -6.75 3.59 13.04
CA VAL A 194 -8.20 3.56 12.95
C VAL A 194 -8.68 2.12 13.04
N VAL A 195 -9.62 1.86 13.96
CA VAL A 195 -10.33 0.58 14.05
C VAL A 195 -11.74 0.79 13.52
N ILE A 196 -12.14 0.02 12.50
CA ILE A 196 -13.47 0.10 11.90
C ILE A 196 -14.41 -0.83 12.66
N ASP A 197 -15.38 -0.24 13.34
CA ASP A 197 -16.37 -0.94 14.18
C ASP A 197 -17.12 -2.01 13.38
N GLY A 198 -17.18 -3.22 13.93
CA GLY A 198 -17.90 -4.36 13.38
C GLY A 198 -17.39 -4.85 12.01
N ALA A 199 -16.19 -4.45 11.56
CA ALA A 199 -15.60 -4.94 10.34
C ALA A 199 -14.78 -6.21 10.58
N ASP A 200 -14.87 -7.14 9.63
CA ASP A 200 -14.04 -8.35 9.52
C ASP A 200 -12.70 -8.07 8.82
N HIS A 201 -11.90 -9.13 8.58
CA HIS A 201 -10.61 -9.03 7.90
C HIS A 201 -10.68 -8.44 6.48
N LEU A 202 -11.75 -8.72 5.74
CA LEU A 202 -11.95 -8.25 4.36
C LEU A 202 -12.78 -6.97 4.28
N PHE A 203 -13.26 -6.46 5.42
CA PHE A 203 -14.15 -5.31 5.51
C PHE A 203 -15.45 -5.49 4.72
N ASP A 204 -16.00 -6.72 4.67
CA ASP A 204 -17.20 -7.01 3.91
C ASP A 204 -18.37 -6.13 4.37
N GLY A 205 -19.01 -5.48 3.39
CA GLY A 205 -20.06 -4.47 3.63
C GLY A 205 -19.56 -3.12 4.16
N LYS A 206 -18.27 -2.98 4.49
CA LYS A 206 -17.67 -1.78 5.12
C LYS A 206 -16.44 -1.24 4.40
N VAL A 207 -16.15 -1.69 3.19
CA VAL A 207 -14.96 -1.27 2.43
C VAL A 207 -14.91 0.23 2.13
N SER A 208 -16.06 0.94 2.12
CA SER A 208 -16.09 2.40 2.00
C SER A 208 -15.47 3.08 3.23
N LEU A 209 -15.65 2.51 4.43
CA LEU A 209 -15.07 3.05 5.66
C LEU A 209 -13.54 2.92 5.67
N VAL A 210 -12.97 1.95 4.92
CA VAL A 210 -11.52 1.89 4.72
C VAL A 210 -11.05 3.10 3.90
N ALA A 211 -11.79 3.49 2.88
CA ALA A 211 -11.47 4.66 2.08
C ALA A 211 -11.56 5.95 2.91
N ASP A 212 -12.63 6.10 3.70
CA ASP A 212 -12.81 7.24 4.59
C ASP A 212 -11.66 7.32 5.62
N ALA A 213 -11.27 6.19 6.22
CA ALA A 213 -10.14 6.11 7.16
C ALA A 213 -8.80 6.48 6.51
N VAL A 214 -8.57 6.11 5.25
CA VAL A 214 -7.37 6.53 4.50
C VAL A 214 -7.34 8.04 4.30
N GLU A 215 -8.48 8.65 3.93
CA GLU A 215 -8.58 10.10 3.75
C GLU A 215 -8.40 10.86 5.07
N ASP A 216 -9.02 10.38 6.14
CA ASP A 216 -8.92 10.99 7.47
C ASP A 216 -7.48 10.94 8.02
N LEU A 217 -6.81 9.78 7.91
CA LEU A 217 -5.45 9.60 8.41
C LEU A 217 -4.39 10.36 7.60
N LEU A 218 -4.57 10.42 6.29
CA LEU A 218 -3.53 10.87 5.37
C LEU A 218 -3.88 12.20 4.69
N GLY A 219 -5.15 12.64 4.71
CA GLY A 219 -5.61 13.84 4.01
C GLY A 219 -4.86 15.11 4.43
N ASP A 220 -4.65 15.32 5.70
CA ASP A 220 -3.97 16.49 6.27
C ASP A 220 -2.52 16.21 6.69
N TRP A 221 -2.01 14.99 6.51
CA TRP A 221 -0.64 14.65 6.86
C TRP A 221 0.35 15.41 5.95
N PRO A 222 1.34 16.13 6.48
CA PRO A 222 2.32 16.83 5.66
C PRO A 222 3.16 15.84 4.84
N SER A 223 3.32 16.12 3.55
CA SER A 223 4.11 15.34 2.59
C SER A 223 5.57 15.78 2.57
#